data_58e62712865d564ec43e458bff99ad50
#
_entry.id   58e62712865d564ec43e458bff99ad50
#
_cell.length_a   1.000
_cell.length_b   1.000
_cell.length_c   1.000
_cell.angle_alpha   90.00
_cell.angle_beta   90.00
_cell.angle_gamma   90.00
#
_symmetry.space_group_name_H-M   'P 1'
#
loop_
_entity.id
_entity.type
_entity.pdbx_description
1 polymer ?
#
loop_
_entity_poly.entity_id
_entity_poly.type
_entity_poly.pdbx_seq_one_letter_code
_entity_poly.pdbx_strand_id
1 'polypeptide(L)'
;MAEAAPTSDLADERPLILAVDEDADALERITDELQRYSRDYRVICGPSTEAARTQLEALRDRDAAVAIVLAARGTAKLKGEELLEHVHDLHPHAKRALLIPWGGWADEETADAIRTAMARGHIDYYALKPWSTPDELFHRLVSEFLQEWRRQNAPGRRELTVVADPWSPRGYELRNLLARNGVPHAFHACESQEGIDFLRSCGQEGSAVPVVILPDGSALVDPHPEDLAQHGTRMRTQLGERGTYDVVVVGAGPAGLAAAVYASSEGLDALVVERESIGGQAGSSTRIRNYLGFSRGLSGAELAQRAYQQAWVFGATFLLTREVTGIRSDGDLHRVAITGGDEVEARSVVLAMGVSYKRLDVPALQELEGSGVFYGSSPSEARQFTGGNVFVVGGANSAGQAAVHLARYAANVTLVCRGRSHEASMSRYLLDEIESKDNIHVRSSTQVVDATGEERLERLTLRGPDGDETVAADALYILIGAEPRTEWLPDDVERDQRGFVTTGPDYATSVPGVFAIGDVRAGSVKRVASAVGEGSVVIQHIHHHLESVLERARVSST
;
A
#
# COMPACT_ATOMS: atom_id res chain seq x y z
N MET A 1 -12.18 46.09 17.74
CA MET A 1 -10.99 46.38 16.92
C MET A 1 -10.32 45.03 16.67
N ALA A 2 -10.43 44.53 15.48
CA ALA A 2 -9.77 43.26 15.10
C ALA A 2 -8.30 43.58 14.87
N GLU A 3 -7.44 43.05 15.72
CA GLU A 3 -6.00 43.13 15.56
C GLU A 3 -5.59 42.21 14.38
N ALA A 4 -5.13 42.82 13.31
CA ALA A 4 -4.60 42.12 12.15
C ALA A 4 -3.33 41.35 12.59
N ALA A 5 -3.26 40.06 12.32
CA ALA A 5 -2.08 39.25 12.56
C ALA A 5 -0.85 39.89 11.85
N PRO A 6 0.33 39.81 12.48
CA PRO A 6 1.52 40.47 11.93
C PRO A 6 1.97 39.82 10.62
N THR A 7 2.18 40.62 9.60
CA THR A 7 2.63 40.24 8.25
C THR A 7 4.03 39.60 8.17
N SER A 8 4.72 39.44 9.32
CA SER A 8 6.04 38.79 9.39
C SER A 8 6.01 37.24 9.33
N ASP A 9 4.85 36.64 9.53
CA ASP A 9 4.66 35.17 9.62
C ASP A 9 4.58 34.48 8.25
N LEU A 10 4.53 35.24 7.17
CA LEU A 10 4.34 34.75 5.80
C LEU A 10 5.63 34.37 5.06
N ALA A 11 6.80 34.60 5.68
CA ALA A 11 8.12 34.28 5.13
C ALA A 11 8.68 32.92 5.64
N ASP A 12 7.96 32.24 6.52
CA ASP A 12 8.38 30.97 7.11
C ASP A 12 8.00 29.80 6.18
N GLU A 13 9.01 29.16 5.59
CA GLU A 13 8.86 28.03 4.66
C GLU A 13 8.57 26.67 5.36
N ARG A 14 8.60 26.65 6.71
CA ARG A 14 8.30 25.42 7.44
C ARG A 14 6.85 24.98 7.24
N PRO A 15 6.57 23.65 7.12
CA PRO A 15 5.22 23.15 6.97
C PRO A 15 4.32 23.56 8.16
N LEU A 16 3.04 23.84 7.89
CA LEU A 16 2.10 24.34 8.90
C LEU A 16 1.47 23.18 9.69
N ILE A 17 1.40 23.35 11.01
CA ILE A 17 0.44 22.67 11.91
C ILE A 17 -0.56 23.73 12.36
N LEU A 18 -1.84 23.53 12.02
CA LEU A 18 -2.93 24.43 12.37
C LEU A 18 -3.88 23.75 13.34
N ALA A 19 -4.23 24.43 14.44
CA ALA A 19 -5.26 23.97 15.36
C ALA A 19 -6.34 25.04 15.58
N VAL A 20 -7.61 24.62 15.59
CA VAL A 20 -8.75 25.53 15.76
C VAL A 20 -9.69 24.99 16.84
N ASP A 21 -9.91 25.78 17.87
CA ASP A 21 -10.85 25.49 18.98
C ASP A 21 -11.42 26.77 19.54
N GLU A 22 -12.74 26.86 19.72
CA GLU A 22 -13.40 28.04 20.35
C GLU A 22 -13.27 28.07 21.88
N ASP A 23 -12.99 26.93 22.50
CA ASP A 23 -12.74 26.79 23.93
C ASP A 23 -11.31 27.28 24.24
N ALA A 24 -11.24 28.43 24.92
CA ALA A 24 -9.97 29.09 25.23
C ALA A 24 -9.03 28.21 26.08
N ASP A 25 -9.57 27.48 27.06
CA ASP A 25 -8.78 26.61 27.93
C ASP A 25 -8.25 25.38 27.17
N ALA A 26 -9.04 24.81 26.26
CA ALA A 26 -8.61 23.73 25.39
C ALA A 26 -7.55 24.22 24.38
N LEU A 27 -7.77 25.40 23.80
CA LEU A 27 -6.85 26.00 22.83
C LEU A 27 -5.49 26.33 23.48
N GLU A 28 -5.46 26.82 24.71
CA GLU A 28 -4.21 27.03 25.46
C GLU A 28 -3.45 25.71 25.64
N ARG A 29 -4.11 24.65 26.12
CA ARG A 29 -3.46 23.32 26.27
C ARG A 29 -2.98 22.77 24.94
N ILE A 30 -3.79 22.85 23.86
CA ILE A 30 -3.39 22.42 22.53
C ILE A 30 -2.15 23.19 22.06
N THR A 31 -2.12 24.50 22.30
CA THR A 31 -0.99 25.35 21.92
C THR A 31 0.28 24.92 22.63
N ASP A 32 0.21 24.71 23.94
CA ASP A 32 1.35 24.27 24.75
C ASP A 32 1.89 22.91 24.27
N GLU A 33 1.01 21.93 24.01
CA GLU A 33 1.42 20.62 23.51
C GLU A 33 2.05 20.72 22.11
N LEU A 34 1.52 21.56 21.22
CA LEU A 34 2.04 21.72 19.87
C LEU A 34 3.37 22.48 19.81
N GLN A 35 3.75 23.25 20.83
CA GLN A 35 5.04 23.94 20.90
C GLN A 35 6.23 23.00 20.78
N ARG A 36 6.11 21.74 21.18
CA ARG A 36 7.14 20.68 20.99
C ARG A 36 7.58 20.57 19.52
N TYR A 37 6.71 20.87 18.58
CA TYR A 37 6.94 20.74 17.14
C TYR A 37 7.40 22.04 16.47
N SER A 38 7.46 23.17 17.19
CA SER A 38 7.73 24.49 16.64
C SER A 38 9.13 24.64 16.02
N ARG A 39 10.06 23.74 16.32
CA ARG A 39 11.39 23.72 15.69
C ARG A 39 11.31 23.38 14.20
N ASP A 40 10.52 22.37 13.85
CA ASP A 40 10.47 21.79 12.50
C ASP A 40 9.22 22.22 11.73
N TYR A 41 8.22 22.75 12.41
CA TYR A 41 6.93 23.15 11.86
C TYR A 41 6.55 24.52 12.34
N ARG A 42 5.80 25.24 11.50
CA ARG A 42 5.10 26.46 11.91
C ARG A 42 3.81 26.06 12.63
N VAL A 43 3.65 26.41 13.88
CA VAL A 43 2.47 26.10 14.69
C VAL A 43 1.61 27.33 14.80
N ILE A 44 0.34 27.22 14.41
CA ILE A 44 -0.67 28.28 14.54
C ILE A 44 -1.90 27.67 15.21
N CYS A 45 -2.35 28.32 16.28
CA CYS A 45 -3.56 27.97 17.01
C CYS A 45 -4.47 29.17 17.09
N GLY A 46 -5.77 28.99 16.91
CA GLY A 46 -6.72 30.09 16.94
C GLY A 46 -8.16 29.67 17.18
N PRO A 47 -9.02 30.58 17.65
CA PRO A 47 -10.41 30.28 17.99
C PRO A 47 -11.38 30.36 16.79
N SER A 48 -10.91 30.78 15.61
CA SER A 48 -11.79 31.12 14.48
C SER A 48 -11.54 30.22 13.27
N THR A 49 -12.56 29.47 12.82
CA THR A 49 -12.54 28.71 11.56
C THR A 49 -12.44 29.64 10.35
N GLU A 50 -13.04 30.83 10.38
CA GLU A 50 -12.99 31.79 9.28
C GLU A 50 -11.57 32.32 9.06
N ALA A 51 -10.87 32.68 10.14
CA ALA A 51 -9.47 33.12 10.08
C ALA A 51 -8.56 31.97 9.56
N ALA A 52 -8.79 30.76 10.04
CA ALA A 52 -8.07 29.56 9.59
C ALA A 52 -8.29 29.30 8.09
N ARG A 53 -9.51 29.42 7.61
CA ARG A 53 -9.87 29.27 6.20
C ARG A 53 -9.15 30.28 5.32
N THR A 54 -9.21 31.56 5.66
CA THR A 54 -8.51 32.62 4.92
C THR A 54 -6.99 32.35 4.86
N GLN A 55 -6.42 31.88 5.96
CA GLN A 55 -5.00 31.53 6.02
C GLN A 55 -4.64 30.34 5.14
N LEU A 56 -5.46 29.29 5.13
CA LEU A 56 -5.26 28.12 4.28
C LEU A 56 -5.38 28.46 2.80
N GLU A 57 -6.32 29.32 2.42
CA GLU A 57 -6.46 29.82 1.05
C GLU A 57 -5.20 30.61 0.62
N ALA A 58 -4.67 31.47 1.48
CA ALA A 58 -3.44 32.22 1.20
C ALA A 58 -2.20 31.32 1.10
N LEU A 59 -2.16 30.18 1.81
CA LEU A 59 -1.08 29.21 1.74
C LEU A 59 -1.16 28.38 0.44
N ARG A 60 -2.37 27.99 0.03
CA ARG A 60 -2.56 27.33 -1.28
C ARG A 60 -2.04 28.19 -2.41
N ASP A 61 -2.38 29.49 -2.43
CA ASP A 61 -1.98 30.41 -3.50
C ASP A 61 -0.45 30.62 -3.60
N ARG A 62 0.30 30.16 -2.56
CA ARG A 62 1.77 30.18 -2.49
C ARG A 62 2.42 28.81 -2.60
N ASP A 63 1.63 27.78 -2.80
CA ASP A 63 2.09 26.37 -2.79
C ASP A 63 2.79 25.98 -1.46
N ALA A 64 2.38 26.59 -0.35
CA ALA A 64 3.00 26.36 0.95
C ALA A 64 2.47 25.06 1.58
N ALA A 65 3.39 24.30 2.18
CA ALA A 65 3.07 22.99 2.74
C ALA A 65 2.25 23.08 4.04
N VAL A 66 1.14 22.37 4.09
CA VAL A 66 0.32 22.17 5.29
C VAL A 66 0.44 20.71 5.73
N ALA A 67 0.97 20.49 6.95
CA ALA A 67 1.20 19.15 7.46
C ALA A 67 0.00 18.57 8.20
N ILE A 68 -0.56 19.33 9.13
CA ILE A 68 -1.69 18.89 9.97
C ILE A 68 -2.68 20.02 10.15
N VAL A 69 -3.98 19.69 10.10
CA VAL A 69 -5.06 20.57 10.54
C VAL A 69 -5.92 19.84 11.58
N LEU A 70 -6.02 20.42 12.76
CA LEU A 70 -6.85 19.96 13.87
C LEU A 70 -8.00 20.96 14.04
N ALA A 71 -9.24 20.52 14.03
CA ALA A 71 -10.39 21.40 14.24
C ALA A 71 -11.35 20.79 15.27
N ALA A 72 -11.76 21.57 16.26
CA ALA A 72 -12.74 21.13 17.23
C ALA A 72 -14.13 21.03 16.59
N ARG A 73 -14.90 20.02 17.00
CA ARG A 73 -16.32 19.97 16.77
C ARG A 73 -16.94 21.08 17.62
N GLY A 74 -17.26 22.20 16.98
CA GLY A 74 -17.76 23.37 17.67
C GLY A 74 -19.27 23.37 17.85
N THR A 75 -19.74 24.39 18.53
CA THR A 75 -21.17 24.78 18.61
C THR A 75 -21.62 25.36 17.26
N ALA A 76 -22.88 25.79 17.13
CA ALA A 76 -23.48 26.27 15.88
C ALA A 76 -22.70 27.39 15.12
N LYS A 77 -21.63 27.93 15.70
CA LYS A 77 -20.80 28.99 15.09
C LYS A 77 -19.45 28.48 14.56
N LEU A 78 -18.96 27.37 15.07
CA LEU A 78 -17.67 26.79 14.66
C LEU A 78 -17.94 25.43 14.02
N LYS A 79 -17.89 25.37 12.72
CA LYS A 79 -18.12 24.15 11.99
C LYS A 79 -16.75 23.54 11.63
N GLY A 80 -16.16 22.82 12.60
CA GLY A 80 -14.86 22.18 12.40
C GLY A 80 -14.88 21.15 11.28
N GLU A 81 -15.98 20.42 11.12
CA GLU A 81 -16.20 19.49 10.04
C GLU A 81 -16.15 20.18 8.67
N GLU A 82 -16.81 21.35 8.52
CA GLU A 82 -16.80 22.12 7.26
C GLU A 82 -15.40 22.69 6.96
N LEU A 83 -14.64 23.09 7.99
CA LEU A 83 -13.24 23.50 7.79
C LEU A 83 -12.40 22.33 7.29
N LEU A 84 -12.53 21.14 7.89
CA LEU A 84 -11.75 19.97 7.51
C LEU A 84 -12.12 19.44 6.11
N GLU A 85 -13.38 19.56 5.70
CA GLU A 85 -13.84 19.34 4.34
C GLU A 85 -13.15 20.30 3.36
N HIS A 86 -13.15 21.59 3.68
CA HIS A 86 -12.50 22.61 2.86
C HIS A 86 -10.97 22.40 2.77
N VAL A 87 -10.33 21.97 3.86
CA VAL A 87 -8.90 21.56 3.86
C VAL A 87 -8.65 20.36 2.95
N HIS A 88 -9.61 19.42 2.87
CA HIS A 88 -9.51 18.29 1.97
C HIS A 88 -9.34 18.73 0.51
N ASP A 89 -10.08 19.74 0.11
CA ASP A 89 -10.08 20.26 -1.26
C ASP A 89 -8.84 21.15 -1.55
N LEU A 90 -8.45 21.98 -0.59
CA LEU A 90 -7.33 22.92 -0.76
C LEU A 90 -5.96 22.29 -0.57
N HIS A 91 -5.84 21.40 0.41
CA HIS A 91 -4.58 20.76 0.84
C HIS A 91 -4.76 19.25 0.99
N PRO A 92 -4.93 18.49 -0.11
CA PRO A 92 -5.29 17.06 -0.08
C PRO A 92 -4.24 16.19 0.63
N HIS A 93 -3.01 16.70 0.79
CA HIS A 93 -1.93 16.01 1.48
C HIS A 93 -1.87 16.30 2.99
N ALA A 94 -2.54 17.36 3.46
CA ALA A 94 -2.60 17.67 4.87
C ALA A 94 -3.32 16.56 5.65
N LYS A 95 -2.80 16.18 6.81
CA LYS A 95 -3.48 15.29 7.74
C LYS A 95 -4.54 16.08 8.50
N ARG A 96 -5.72 15.51 8.67
CA ARG A 96 -6.91 16.19 9.20
C ARG A 96 -7.51 15.39 10.33
N ALA A 97 -7.72 16.04 11.48
CA ALA A 97 -8.39 15.39 12.59
C ALA A 97 -9.44 16.28 13.24
N LEU A 98 -10.57 15.68 13.58
CA LEU A 98 -11.61 16.29 14.39
C LEU A 98 -11.21 16.18 15.87
N LEU A 99 -11.07 17.32 16.54
CA LEU A 99 -10.80 17.39 17.98
C LEU A 99 -12.10 17.18 18.76
N ILE A 100 -12.09 16.19 19.64
CA ILE A 100 -13.22 15.88 20.52
C ILE A 100 -12.77 15.85 21.99
N PRO A 101 -13.64 16.18 22.95
CA PRO A 101 -13.32 16.00 24.35
C PRO A 101 -13.22 14.53 24.73
N TRP A 102 -12.56 14.23 25.83
CA TRP A 102 -12.54 12.89 26.41
C TRP A 102 -13.97 12.39 26.65
N GLY A 103 -14.25 11.15 26.20
CA GLY A 103 -15.60 10.58 26.29
C GLY A 103 -16.56 11.05 25.18
N GLY A 104 -16.17 12.01 24.35
CA GLY A 104 -17.03 12.53 23.27
C GLY A 104 -17.50 11.49 22.25
N TRP A 105 -16.77 10.37 22.11
CA TRP A 105 -17.20 9.24 21.27
C TRP A 105 -18.42 8.47 21.81
N ALA A 106 -18.80 8.66 23.09
CA ALA A 106 -19.99 8.08 23.67
C ALA A 106 -21.28 8.84 23.29
N ASP A 107 -21.15 10.06 22.81
CA ASP A 107 -22.25 10.82 22.22
C ASP A 107 -22.52 10.32 20.81
N GLU A 108 -23.75 9.87 20.56
CA GLU A 108 -24.15 9.22 19.31
C GLU A 108 -24.00 10.16 18.11
N GLU A 109 -24.34 11.44 18.27
CA GLU A 109 -24.21 12.45 17.21
C GLU A 109 -22.74 12.70 16.86
N THR A 110 -21.85 12.79 17.85
CA THR A 110 -20.40 12.94 17.66
C THR A 110 -19.81 11.71 16.98
N ALA A 111 -20.19 10.52 17.42
CA ALA A 111 -19.73 9.28 16.83
C ALA A 111 -20.18 9.13 15.36
N ASP A 112 -21.40 9.56 15.04
CA ASP A 112 -21.93 9.54 13.68
C ASP A 112 -21.25 10.58 12.77
N ALA A 113 -21.01 11.79 13.28
CA ALA A 113 -20.24 12.81 12.57
C ALA A 113 -18.82 12.32 12.24
N ILE A 114 -18.12 11.68 13.19
CA ILE A 114 -16.80 11.10 12.97
C ILE A 114 -16.87 10.02 11.87
N ARG A 115 -17.81 9.07 11.98
CA ARG A 115 -17.97 7.99 10.99
C ARG A 115 -18.24 8.55 9.60
N THR A 116 -19.13 9.52 9.49
CA THR A 116 -19.48 10.17 8.23
C THR A 116 -18.29 10.92 7.63
N ALA A 117 -17.60 11.75 8.42
CA ALA A 117 -16.45 12.51 7.96
C ALA A 117 -15.26 11.60 7.55
N MET A 118 -15.06 10.47 8.26
CA MET A 118 -14.07 9.47 7.88
C MET A 118 -14.47 8.71 6.60
N ALA A 119 -15.74 8.38 6.42
CA ALA A 119 -16.25 7.71 5.23
C ALA A 119 -16.08 8.58 3.99
N ARG A 120 -16.37 9.87 4.10
CA ARG A 120 -16.18 10.86 3.03
C ARG A 120 -14.71 11.25 2.79
N GLY A 121 -13.80 10.83 3.66
CA GLY A 121 -12.38 11.20 3.58
C GLY A 121 -12.07 12.63 4.01
N HIS A 122 -13.03 13.35 4.62
CA HIS A 122 -12.83 14.73 5.10
C HIS A 122 -11.89 14.78 6.29
N ILE A 123 -11.82 13.70 7.08
CA ILE A 123 -10.85 13.52 8.17
C ILE A 123 -10.09 12.20 8.03
N ASP A 124 -8.85 12.19 8.47
CA ASP A 124 -8.06 10.98 8.59
C ASP A 124 -8.42 10.20 9.86
N TYR A 125 -8.68 10.93 10.96
CA TYR A 125 -9.10 10.37 12.24
C TYR A 125 -9.71 11.47 13.15
N TYR A 126 -10.05 11.10 14.39
CA TYR A 126 -10.33 12.07 15.45
C TYR A 126 -9.15 12.17 16.42
N ALA A 127 -8.99 13.29 17.08
CA ALA A 127 -8.01 13.53 18.13
C ALA A 127 -8.71 13.90 19.43
N LEU A 128 -8.23 13.38 20.55
CA LEU A 128 -8.70 13.82 21.86
C LEU A 128 -8.07 15.16 22.20
N LYS A 129 -8.85 16.11 22.69
CA LYS A 129 -8.31 17.34 23.27
C LYS A 129 -7.41 16.99 24.44
N PRO A 130 -6.21 17.59 24.57
CA PRO A 130 -5.31 17.33 25.68
C PRO A 130 -5.99 17.51 27.02
N TRP A 131 -5.82 16.54 27.93
CA TRP A 131 -6.38 16.55 29.26
C TRP A 131 -5.43 17.13 30.29
N SER A 132 -4.15 16.76 30.18
CA SER A 132 -3.06 17.21 31.06
C SER A 132 -1.81 17.44 30.22
N THR A 133 -0.92 18.31 30.68
CA THR A 133 0.37 18.56 30.01
C THR A 133 1.50 17.86 30.79
N PRO A 134 2.34 17.03 30.14
CA PRO A 134 2.29 16.58 28.74
C PRO A 134 1.24 15.47 28.51
N ASP A 135 0.55 15.50 27.35
CA ASP A 135 -0.38 14.46 26.93
C ASP A 135 0.25 13.56 25.88
N GLU A 136 0.77 12.41 26.32
CA GLU A 136 1.47 11.46 25.45
C GLU A 136 0.55 10.75 24.43
N LEU A 137 -0.76 10.66 24.69
CA LEU A 137 -1.73 10.15 23.71
C LEU A 137 -1.92 11.14 22.57
N PHE A 138 -2.03 12.43 22.88
CA PHE A 138 -2.10 13.49 21.89
C PHE A 138 -0.81 13.53 21.05
N HIS A 139 0.35 13.51 21.70
CA HIS A 139 1.65 13.51 21.01
C HIS A 139 1.87 12.30 20.12
N ARG A 140 1.44 11.11 20.55
CA ARG A 140 1.52 9.91 19.72
C ARG A 140 0.73 10.09 18.42
N LEU A 141 -0.51 10.60 18.50
CA LEU A 141 -1.34 10.83 17.32
C LEU A 141 -0.71 11.88 16.38
N VAL A 142 -0.28 13.02 16.93
CA VAL A 142 0.38 14.08 16.13
C VAL A 142 1.66 13.55 15.48
N SER A 143 2.48 12.82 16.22
CA SER A 143 3.72 12.24 15.68
C SER A 143 3.46 11.23 14.56
N GLU A 144 2.43 10.38 14.70
CA GLU A 144 2.02 9.45 13.66
C GLU A 144 1.53 10.17 12.40
N PHE A 145 0.73 11.24 12.55
CA PHE A 145 0.31 12.08 11.42
C PHE A 145 1.50 12.75 10.72
N LEU A 146 2.45 13.28 11.48
CA LEU A 146 3.65 13.90 10.92
C LEU A 146 4.53 12.88 10.20
N GLN A 147 4.65 11.66 10.72
CA GLN A 147 5.38 10.59 10.03
C GLN A 147 4.70 10.19 8.72
N GLU A 148 3.36 10.02 8.72
CA GLU A 148 2.61 9.73 7.51
C GLU A 148 2.73 10.86 6.48
N TRP A 149 2.63 12.12 6.93
CA TRP A 149 2.76 13.29 6.07
C TRP A 149 4.16 13.40 5.47
N ARG A 150 5.22 13.22 6.29
CA ARG A 150 6.61 13.24 5.82
C ARG A 150 6.87 12.17 4.77
N ARG A 151 6.38 10.94 4.96
CA ARG A 151 6.50 9.87 3.95
C ARG A 151 5.88 10.24 2.60
N GLN A 152 4.88 11.11 2.60
CA GLN A 152 4.16 11.52 1.39
C GLN A 152 4.72 12.80 0.74
N ASN A 153 5.39 13.67 1.52
CA ASN A 153 5.66 15.03 1.10
C ASN A 153 7.10 15.52 1.30
N ALA A 154 7.94 14.82 2.05
CA ALA A 154 9.33 15.25 2.23
C ALA A 154 10.24 14.54 1.22
N PRO A 155 10.96 15.26 0.35
CA PRO A 155 12.05 14.70 -0.41
C PRO A 155 13.15 14.28 0.57
N GLY A 156 13.33 12.98 0.77
CA GLY A 156 14.35 12.45 1.67
C GLY A 156 15.73 12.65 1.08
N ARG A 157 16.63 13.31 1.79
CA ARG A 157 18.04 13.50 1.42
C ARG A 157 18.87 12.20 1.32
N ARG A 158 18.21 11.02 1.33
CA ARG A 158 18.81 9.67 1.25
C ARG A 158 17.94 8.72 0.46
N GLU A 159 17.14 9.21 -0.48
CA GLU A 159 16.25 8.39 -1.30
C GLU A 159 16.95 8.00 -2.59
N LEU A 160 16.58 6.84 -3.12
CA LEU A 160 16.90 6.49 -4.48
C LEU A 160 16.22 7.49 -5.42
N THR A 161 16.90 7.90 -6.48
CA THR A 161 16.30 8.74 -7.52
C THR A 161 16.16 7.93 -8.80
N VAL A 162 14.94 7.76 -9.28
CA VAL A 162 14.66 7.12 -10.57
C VAL A 162 14.46 8.20 -11.61
N VAL A 163 15.29 8.20 -12.65
CA VAL A 163 15.15 9.07 -13.81
C VAL A 163 14.82 8.22 -15.02
N ALA A 164 13.64 8.44 -15.60
CA ALA A 164 13.15 7.68 -16.75
C ALA A 164 12.15 8.49 -17.56
N ASP A 165 11.82 8.01 -18.77
CA ASP A 165 10.63 8.45 -19.46
C ASP A 165 9.39 8.10 -18.62
N PRO A 166 8.47 9.04 -18.36
CA PRO A 166 7.25 8.83 -17.59
C PRO A 166 6.39 7.66 -18.09
N TRP A 167 6.43 7.38 -19.38
CA TRP A 167 5.64 6.38 -20.07
C TRP A 167 6.41 5.07 -20.34
N SER A 168 7.68 5.00 -19.93
CA SER A 168 8.47 3.78 -20.06
C SER A 168 7.91 2.64 -19.21
N PRO A 169 7.51 1.48 -19.81
CA PRO A 169 7.12 0.29 -19.05
C PRO A 169 8.20 -0.15 -18.05
N ARG A 170 9.47 -0.04 -18.46
CA ARG A 170 10.60 -0.38 -17.60
C ARG A 170 10.77 0.60 -16.44
N GLY A 171 10.60 1.89 -16.69
CA GLY A 171 10.59 2.91 -15.63
C GLY A 171 9.45 2.70 -14.63
N TYR A 172 8.28 2.31 -15.12
CA TYR A 172 7.14 1.92 -14.28
C TYR A 172 7.47 0.70 -13.43
N GLU A 173 8.02 -0.36 -14.02
CA GLU A 173 8.38 -1.59 -13.31
C GLU A 173 9.33 -1.32 -12.13
N LEU A 174 10.38 -0.52 -12.36
CA LEU A 174 11.34 -0.15 -11.32
C LEU A 174 10.71 0.66 -10.19
N ARG A 175 9.90 1.67 -10.52
CA ARG A 175 9.18 2.47 -9.51
C ARG A 175 8.20 1.61 -8.70
N ASN A 176 7.47 0.73 -9.37
CA ASN A 176 6.53 -0.18 -8.72
C ASN A 176 7.27 -1.16 -7.79
N LEU A 177 8.40 -1.71 -8.22
CA LEU A 177 9.24 -2.57 -7.39
C LEU A 177 9.70 -1.85 -6.12
N LEU A 178 10.23 -0.63 -6.25
CA LEU A 178 10.69 0.17 -5.12
C LEU A 178 9.53 0.54 -4.18
N ALA A 179 8.41 1.00 -4.73
CA ALA A 179 7.22 1.38 -3.95
C ALA A 179 6.66 0.19 -3.16
N ARG A 180 6.52 -0.97 -3.80
CA ARG A 180 5.99 -2.20 -3.18
C ARG A 180 6.92 -2.75 -2.09
N ASN A 181 8.22 -2.53 -2.21
CA ASN A 181 9.18 -2.92 -1.17
C ASN A 181 9.38 -1.83 -0.10
N GLY A 182 8.59 -0.75 -0.13
CA GLY A 182 8.67 0.34 0.85
C GLY A 182 10.00 1.09 0.79
N VAL A 183 10.70 1.03 -0.37
CA VAL A 183 11.95 1.74 -0.58
C VAL A 183 11.64 3.19 -0.98
N PRO A 184 12.02 4.18 -0.14
CA PRO A 184 11.81 5.57 -0.48
C PRO A 184 12.56 5.94 -1.75
N HIS A 185 11.87 6.53 -2.72
CA HIS A 185 12.47 6.97 -3.97
C HIS A 185 11.76 8.21 -4.53
N ALA A 186 12.53 9.06 -5.18
CA ALA A 186 12.02 10.15 -6.00
C ALA A 186 11.96 9.72 -7.47
N PHE A 187 11.03 10.28 -8.23
CA PHE A 187 10.96 10.09 -9.68
C PHE A 187 11.06 11.43 -10.38
N HIS A 188 11.92 11.50 -11.40
CA HIS A 188 12.03 12.65 -12.29
C HIS A 188 11.93 12.17 -13.74
N ALA A 189 11.11 12.88 -14.51
CA ALA A 189 11.07 12.64 -15.95
C ALA A 189 12.42 12.99 -16.57
N CYS A 190 12.94 12.15 -17.45
CA CYS A 190 14.26 12.37 -18.09
C CYS A 190 14.32 13.68 -18.89
N GLU A 191 13.17 14.20 -19.34
CA GLU A 191 13.04 15.47 -20.07
C GLU A 191 12.89 16.69 -19.14
N SER A 192 12.62 16.49 -17.85
CA SER A 192 12.52 17.59 -16.89
C SER A 192 13.90 18.19 -16.60
N GLN A 193 13.95 19.47 -16.18
CA GLN A 193 15.22 20.11 -15.85
C GLN A 193 15.93 19.35 -14.73
N GLU A 194 15.20 18.91 -13.71
CA GLU A 194 15.73 18.11 -12.60
C GLU A 194 16.28 16.76 -13.10
N GLY A 195 15.53 16.06 -13.98
CA GLY A 195 15.96 14.79 -14.56
C GLY A 195 17.26 14.94 -15.36
N ILE A 196 17.36 15.97 -16.21
CA ILE A 196 18.58 16.29 -16.99
C ILE A 196 19.75 16.56 -16.04
N ASP A 197 19.54 17.34 -14.97
CA ASP A 197 20.59 17.69 -14.02
C ASP A 197 21.06 16.46 -13.23
N PHE A 198 20.14 15.56 -12.84
CA PHE A 198 20.47 14.29 -12.22
C PHE A 198 21.28 13.38 -13.16
N LEU A 199 20.84 13.18 -14.40
CA LEU A 199 21.56 12.37 -15.40
C LEU A 199 22.98 12.94 -15.66
N ARG A 200 23.11 14.26 -15.75
CA ARG A 200 24.40 14.90 -15.91
C ARG A 200 25.32 14.69 -14.72
N SER A 201 24.78 14.77 -13.51
CA SER A 201 25.55 14.60 -12.26
C SER A 201 26.17 13.21 -12.12
N CYS A 202 25.57 12.19 -12.73
CA CYS A 202 26.08 10.82 -12.71
C CYS A 202 26.71 10.36 -14.04
N GLY A 203 26.90 11.26 -15.01
CA GLY A 203 27.52 10.95 -16.30
C GLY A 203 26.67 10.14 -17.27
N GLN A 204 25.34 10.16 -17.10
CA GLN A 204 24.35 9.43 -17.90
C GLN A 204 23.49 10.36 -18.76
N GLU A 205 24.01 11.51 -19.14
CA GLU A 205 23.31 12.50 -19.97
C GLU A 205 22.82 11.89 -21.29
N GLY A 206 21.50 12.05 -21.57
CA GLY A 206 20.88 11.51 -22.78
C GLY A 206 20.58 10.00 -22.73
N SER A 207 20.59 9.38 -21.56
CA SER A 207 20.22 7.96 -21.41
C SER A 207 18.78 7.73 -21.88
N ALA A 208 18.60 6.75 -22.77
CA ALA A 208 17.30 6.32 -23.29
C ALA A 208 16.63 5.27 -22.39
N VAL A 209 17.33 4.73 -21.39
CA VAL A 209 16.83 3.72 -20.45
C VAL A 209 16.76 4.31 -19.04
N PRO A 210 15.96 3.71 -18.15
CA PRO A 210 15.86 4.18 -16.77
C PRO A 210 17.21 4.16 -16.05
N VAL A 211 17.47 5.20 -15.28
CA VAL A 211 18.67 5.33 -14.42
C VAL A 211 18.22 5.45 -12.98
N VAL A 212 18.76 4.60 -12.10
CA VAL A 212 18.54 4.68 -10.65
C VAL A 212 19.80 5.21 -9.99
N ILE A 213 19.70 6.39 -9.40
CA ILE A 213 20.81 7.05 -8.70
C ILE A 213 20.71 6.69 -7.22
N LEU A 214 21.79 6.14 -6.68
CA LEU A 214 21.89 5.72 -5.28
C LEU A 214 22.22 6.90 -4.37
N PRO A 215 22.00 6.79 -3.04
CA PRO A 215 22.29 7.86 -2.09
C PRO A 215 23.76 8.29 -2.01
N ASP A 216 24.68 7.47 -2.50
CA ASP A 216 26.12 7.76 -2.59
C ASP A 216 26.51 8.49 -3.91
N GLY A 217 25.53 8.73 -4.79
CA GLY A 217 25.72 9.37 -6.09
C GLY A 217 26.09 8.42 -7.23
N SER A 218 26.29 7.13 -6.95
CA SER A 218 26.49 6.14 -8.02
C SER A 218 25.18 5.87 -8.78
N ALA A 219 25.29 5.46 -10.04
CA ALA A 219 24.15 5.23 -10.91
C ALA A 219 24.11 3.78 -11.40
N LEU A 220 22.91 3.21 -11.39
CA LEU A 220 22.60 1.93 -12.02
C LEU A 220 21.78 2.22 -13.28
N VAL A 221 22.28 1.82 -14.44
CA VAL A 221 21.64 2.01 -15.75
C VAL A 221 20.84 0.76 -16.09
N ASP A 222 19.55 0.89 -16.30
CA ASP A 222 18.59 -0.19 -16.52
C ASP A 222 18.79 -1.39 -15.57
N PRO A 223 18.80 -1.15 -14.23
CA PRO A 223 19.14 -2.20 -13.27
C PRO A 223 18.09 -3.31 -13.27
N HIS A 224 18.53 -4.55 -13.17
CA HIS A 224 17.62 -5.64 -12.83
C HIS A 224 17.15 -5.54 -11.38
N PRO A 225 16.01 -6.16 -11.01
CA PRO A 225 15.52 -6.19 -9.62
C PRO A 225 16.58 -6.67 -8.61
N GLU A 226 17.42 -7.62 -9.00
CA GLU A 226 18.52 -8.15 -8.17
C GLU A 226 19.60 -7.09 -7.91
N ASP A 227 19.96 -6.26 -8.90
CA ASP A 227 20.94 -5.20 -8.77
C ASP A 227 20.43 -4.12 -7.79
N LEU A 228 19.15 -3.76 -7.89
CA LEU A 228 18.49 -2.83 -6.96
C LEU A 228 18.44 -3.40 -5.54
N ALA A 229 18.12 -4.68 -5.39
CA ALA A 229 18.08 -5.33 -4.10
C ALA A 229 19.47 -5.35 -3.45
N GLN A 230 20.50 -5.67 -4.21
CA GLN A 230 21.87 -5.79 -3.71
C GLN A 230 22.51 -4.43 -3.40
N HIS A 231 22.42 -3.47 -4.33
CA HIS A 231 23.13 -2.19 -4.24
C HIS A 231 22.28 -1.08 -3.63
N GLY A 232 21.00 -1.01 -3.98
CA GLY A 232 20.08 0.05 -3.54
C GLY A 232 19.48 -0.18 -2.16
N THR A 233 19.15 -1.42 -1.81
CA THR A 233 18.40 -1.71 -0.59
C THR A 233 19.15 -2.60 0.40
N ARG A 234 20.29 -3.17 0.00
CA ARG A 234 21.07 -4.14 0.78
C ARG A 234 20.23 -5.36 1.22
N MET A 235 19.26 -5.74 0.44
CA MET A 235 18.47 -6.94 0.66
C MET A 235 19.28 -8.19 0.34
N ARG A 236 19.02 -9.28 1.03
CA ARG A 236 19.70 -10.54 0.77
C ARG A 236 19.10 -11.21 -0.47
N THR A 237 19.89 -11.37 -1.51
CA THR A 237 19.53 -12.00 -2.78
C THR A 237 20.28 -13.32 -3.02
N GLN A 238 21.23 -13.67 -2.12
CA GLN A 238 22.04 -14.86 -2.23
C GLN A 238 21.85 -15.77 -1.01
N LEU A 239 21.83 -17.06 -1.25
CA LEU A 239 21.84 -18.07 -0.20
C LEU A 239 23.20 -18.06 0.51
N GLY A 240 23.18 -18.24 1.84
CA GLY A 240 24.39 -18.57 2.59
C GLY A 240 24.70 -20.07 2.51
N GLU A 241 25.87 -20.47 2.98
CA GLU A 241 26.28 -21.87 3.15
C GLU A 241 25.49 -22.57 4.28
N ARG A 242 24.16 -22.58 4.21
CA ARG A 242 23.33 -23.33 5.15
C ARG A 242 22.86 -24.62 4.51
N GLY A 243 22.78 -25.67 5.30
CA GLY A 243 22.30 -26.97 4.91
C GLY A 243 20.78 -27.03 4.78
N THR A 244 20.11 -27.81 5.62
CA THR A 244 18.67 -28.04 5.58
C THR A 244 17.93 -27.05 6.49
N TYR A 245 16.85 -26.44 6.00
CA TYR A 245 15.90 -25.62 6.78
C TYR A 245 14.80 -26.49 7.40
N ASP A 246 14.26 -26.09 8.56
CA ASP A 246 13.07 -26.73 9.12
C ASP A 246 11.85 -26.41 8.27
N VAL A 247 11.75 -25.17 7.78
CA VAL A 247 10.67 -24.72 6.92
C VAL A 247 11.13 -23.74 5.85
N VAL A 248 10.72 -23.99 4.60
CA VAL A 248 10.82 -23.02 3.50
C VAL A 248 9.44 -22.47 3.21
N VAL A 249 9.28 -21.15 3.34
CA VAL A 249 8.03 -20.42 3.06
C VAL A 249 8.13 -19.78 1.68
N VAL A 250 7.24 -20.16 0.77
CA VAL A 250 7.18 -19.63 -0.59
C VAL A 250 6.19 -18.46 -0.66
N GLY A 251 6.71 -17.25 -0.73
CA GLY A 251 5.94 -16.00 -0.75
C GLY A 251 5.95 -15.25 0.57
N ALA A 252 6.20 -13.94 0.53
CA ALA A 252 6.21 -13.00 1.66
C ALA A 252 4.95 -12.11 1.71
N GLY A 253 3.79 -12.62 1.29
CA GLY A 253 2.49 -12.02 1.57
C GLY A 253 2.11 -12.14 3.05
N PRO A 254 0.93 -11.63 3.47
CA PRO A 254 0.53 -11.67 4.89
C PRO A 254 0.55 -13.08 5.51
N ALA A 255 0.19 -14.11 4.74
CA ALA A 255 0.23 -15.49 5.21
C ALA A 255 1.66 -15.97 5.44
N GLY A 256 2.56 -15.77 4.47
CA GLY A 256 3.96 -16.18 4.57
C GLY A 256 4.74 -15.40 5.62
N LEU A 257 4.48 -14.08 5.75
CA LEU A 257 5.08 -13.28 6.82
C LEU A 257 4.64 -13.74 8.21
N ALA A 258 3.35 -14.08 8.38
CA ALA A 258 2.86 -14.64 9.63
C ALA A 258 3.52 -16.00 9.92
N ALA A 259 3.57 -16.91 8.93
CA ALA A 259 4.26 -18.18 9.07
C ALA A 259 5.73 -17.99 9.47
N ALA A 260 6.45 -17.04 8.86
CA ALA A 260 7.83 -16.73 9.20
C ALA A 260 7.99 -16.22 10.64
N VAL A 261 7.09 -15.30 11.08
CA VAL A 261 7.10 -14.79 12.46
C VAL A 261 6.93 -15.93 13.45
N TYR A 262 5.91 -16.76 13.27
CA TYR A 262 5.60 -17.84 14.22
C TYR A 262 6.65 -18.95 14.17
N ALA A 263 7.08 -19.39 12.99
CA ALA A 263 8.14 -20.39 12.85
C ALA A 263 9.41 -19.99 13.58
N SER A 264 9.90 -18.78 13.33
CA SER A 264 11.14 -18.31 13.93
C SER A 264 11.00 -17.99 15.43
N SER A 265 9.84 -17.47 15.87
CA SER A 265 9.57 -17.23 17.30
C SER A 265 9.48 -18.52 18.10
N GLU A 266 9.11 -19.64 17.48
CA GLU A 266 9.01 -20.97 18.06
C GLU A 266 10.29 -21.81 17.85
N GLY A 267 11.35 -21.19 17.30
CA GLY A 267 12.69 -21.78 17.21
C GLY A 267 12.95 -22.62 15.96
N LEU A 268 12.08 -22.58 14.95
CA LEU A 268 12.33 -23.22 13.66
C LEU A 268 13.28 -22.38 12.79
N ASP A 269 14.21 -23.04 12.09
CA ASP A 269 15.03 -22.39 11.06
C ASP A 269 14.21 -22.19 9.79
N ALA A 270 13.77 -20.93 9.56
CA ALA A 270 12.85 -20.57 8.50
C ALA A 270 13.53 -19.74 7.39
N LEU A 271 13.35 -20.16 6.14
CA LEU A 271 13.69 -19.41 4.95
C LEU A 271 12.43 -18.96 4.23
N VAL A 272 12.30 -17.67 3.98
CA VAL A 272 11.24 -17.10 3.14
C VAL A 272 11.81 -16.72 1.79
N VAL A 273 11.21 -17.23 0.71
CA VAL A 273 11.59 -16.90 -0.67
C VAL A 273 10.48 -16.03 -1.27
N GLU A 274 10.84 -14.81 -1.70
CA GLU A 274 9.89 -13.86 -2.28
C GLU A 274 10.39 -13.34 -3.63
N ARG A 275 9.52 -13.41 -4.61
CA ARG A 275 9.83 -13.09 -6.00
C ARG A 275 9.78 -11.59 -6.29
N GLU A 276 8.75 -10.90 -5.80
CA GLU A 276 8.44 -9.53 -6.20
C GLU A 276 8.66 -8.54 -5.06
N SER A 277 7.87 -8.70 -3.99
CA SER A 277 7.89 -7.71 -2.90
C SER A 277 7.30 -8.24 -1.61
N ILE A 278 7.87 -7.78 -0.50
CA ILE A 278 7.33 -8.02 0.83
C ILE A 278 5.91 -7.47 0.93
N GLY A 279 4.99 -8.28 1.49
CA GLY A 279 3.59 -7.95 1.64
C GLY A 279 2.70 -8.43 0.50
N GLY A 280 3.26 -8.90 -0.61
CA GLY A 280 2.50 -9.44 -1.74
C GLY A 280 1.40 -8.47 -2.21
N GLN A 281 0.22 -8.99 -2.57
CA GLN A 281 -0.91 -8.16 -3.02
C GLN A 281 -1.43 -7.18 -1.94
N ALA A 282 -1.36 -7.54 -0.66
CA ALA A 282 -1.78 -6.65 0.41
C ALA A 282 -0.86 -5.44 0.54
N GLY A 283 0.44 -5.58 0.21
CA GLY A 283 1.43 -4.50 0.24
C GLY A 283 1.09 -3.31 -0.65
N SER A 284 0.37 -3.52 -1.76
CA SER A 284 -0.08 -2.46 -2.66
C SER A 284 -1.34 -1.72 -2.19
N SER A 285 -2.01 -2.17 -1.13
CA SER A 285 -3.22 -1.51 -0.62
C SER A 285 -2.88 -0.16 0.02
N THR A 286 -3.52 0.90 -0.44
CA THR A 286 -3.30 2.26 0.08
C THR A 286 -3.73 2.41 1.53
N ARG A 287 -4.83 1.74 1.94
CA ARG A 287 -5.34 1.76 3.30
C ARG A 287 -6.18 0.51 3.61
N ILE A 288 -5.73 -0.25 4.61
CA ILE A 288 -6.45 -1.41 5.16
C ILE A 288 -7.14 -0.93 6.44
N ARG A 289 -8.48 -0.80 6.43
CA ARG A 289 -9.27 -0.30 7.56
C ARG A 289 -9.88 -1.41 8.43
N ASN A 290 -9.94 -2.62 7.92
CA ASN A 290 -10.60 -3.76 8.56
C ASN A 290 -9.60 -4.77 9.15
N TYR A 291 -8.36 -4.38 9.39
CA TYR A 291 -7.40 -5.19 10.13
C TYR A 291 -7.44 -4.81 11.61
N LEU A 292 -7.63 -5.82 12.47
CA LEU A 292 -7.83 -5.65 13.91
C LEU A 292 -6.63 -4.94 14.55
N GLY A 293 -6.90 -3.99 15.47
CA GLY A 293 -5.89 -3.25 16.22
C GLY A 293 -5.45 -1.94 15.57
N PHE A 294 -5.87 -1.66 14.34
CA PHE A 294 -5.53 -0.44 13.60
C PHE A 294 -6.78 0.35 13.28
N SER A 295 -7.33 1.04 14.27
CA SER A 295 -8.60 1.76 14.18
C SER A 295 -8.63 2.85 13.10
N ARG A 296 -7.47 3.45 12.78
CA ARG A 296 -7.31 4.42 11.69
C ARG A 296 -7.06 3.75 10.33
N GLY A 297 -6.88 2.42 10.33
CA GLY A 297 -6.28 1.70 9.21
C GLY A 297 -4.78 1.98 9.09
N LEU A 298 -4.13 1.23 8.22
CA LEU A 298 -2.72 1.43 7.84
C LEU A 298 -2.55 1.04 6.38
N SER A 299 -1.46 1.49 5.75
CA SER A 299 -1.14 1.03 4.40
C SER A 299 -0.70 -0.44 4.42
N GLY A 300 -0.95 -1.14 3.31
CA GLY A 300 -0.47 -2.52 3.17
C GLY A 300 1.05 -2.61 3.25
N ALA A 301 1.76 -1.64 2.68
CA ALA A 301 3.22 -1.56 2.76
C ALA A 301 3.72 -1.41 4.20
N GLU A 302 3.07 -0.59 5.03
CA GLU A 302 3.44 -0.42 6.44
C GLU A 302 3.19 -1.71 7.24
N LEU A 303 2.05 -2.37 7.02
CA LEU A 303 1.75 -3.65 7.66
C LEU A 303 2.80 -4.70 7.31
N ALA A 304 3.15 -4.81 6.02
CA ALA A 304 4.14 -5.74 5.53
C ALA A 304 5.53 -5.47 6.11
N GLN A 305 5.94 -4.20 6.14
CA GLN A 305 7.24 -3.81 6.69
C GLN A 305 7.37 -4.12 8.19
N ARG A 306 6.31 -3.88 8.96
CA ARG A 306 6.27 -4.23 10.39
C ARG A 306 6.38 -5.75 10.59
N ALA A 307 5.64 -6.54 9.81
CA ALA A 307 5.69 -8.00 9.89
C ALA A 307 7.07 -8.55 9.46
N TYR A 308 7.66 -8.01 8.40
CA TYR A 308 9.00 -8.36 7.96
C TYR A 308 10.05 -8.10 9.05
N GLN A 309 10.02 -6.90 9.65
CA GLN A 309 10.94 -6.54 10.74
C GLN A 309 10.77 -7.47 11.94
N GLN A 310 9.53 -7.82 12.26
CA GLN A 310 9.23 -8.76 13.34
C GLN A 310 9.79 -10.15 13.07
N ALA A 311 9.58 -10.70 11.87
CA ALA A 311 10.12 -12.00 11.47
C ALA A 311 11.65 -12.02 11.48
N TRP A 312 12.27 -10.93 10.98
CA TRP A 312 13.72 -10.77 10.98
C TRP A 312 14.32 -10.73 12.39
N VAL A 313 13.67 -10.02 13.31
CA VAL A 313 14.11 -9.96 14.72
C VAL A 313 14.07 -11.35 15.39
N PHE A 314 13.11 -12.19 15.02
CA PHE A 314 13.04 -13.58 15.50
C PHE A 314 14.00 -14.53 14.77
N GLY A 315 14.71 -14.08 13.74
CA GLY A 315 15.76 -14.85 13.08
C GLY A 315 15.37 -15.46 11.74
N ALA A 316 14.19 -15.15 11.19
CA ALA A 316 13.81 -15.60 9.86
C ALA A 316 14.82 -15.11 8.80
N THR A 317 15.19 -16.00 7.90
CA THR A 317 16.03 -15.68 6.74
C THR A 317 15.12 -15.34 5.55
N PHE A 318 15.41 -14.25 4.85
CA PHE A 318 14.69 -13.84 3.64
C PHE A 318 15.60 -13.89 2.42
N LEU A 319 15.10 -14.46 1.34
CA LEU A 319 15.71 -14.45 0.01
C LEU A 319 14.74 -13.69 -0.91
N LEU A 320 15.10 -12.47 -1.27
CA LEU A 320 14.22 -11.54 -2.00
C LEU A 320 14.62 -11.46 -3.47
N THR A 321 13.66 -11.08 -4.33
CA THR A 321 13.80 -11.03 -5.79
C THR A 321 14.16 -12.39 -6.42
N ARG A 322 13.81 -13.49 -5.75
CA ARG A 322 14.05 -14.86 -6.19
C ARG A 322 12.75 -15.66 -6.17
N GLU A 323 12.56 -16.48 -7.18
CA GLU A 323 11.34 -17.28 -7.37
C GLU A 323 11.63 -18.76 -7.14
N VAL A 324 10.72 -19.43 -6.42
CA VAL A 324 10.71 -20.89 -6.37
C VAL A 324 10.14 -21.42 -7.67
N THR A 325 10.89 -22.26 -8.36
CA THR A 325 10.55 -22.81 -9.68
C THR A 325 10.17 -24.28 -9.67
N GLY A 326 10.37 -24.96 -8.54
CA GLY A 326 10.00 -26.38 -8.40
C GLY A 326 10.18 -26.87 -6.97
N ILE A 327 9.44 -27.92 -6.65
CA ILE A 327 9.58 -28.70 -5.41
C ILE A 327 9.65 -30.17 -5.79
N ARG A 328 10.58 -30.88 -5.20
CA ARG A 328 10.71 -32.33 -5.34
C ARG A 328 10.86 -32.97 -3.97
N SER A 329 9.96 -33.85 -3.62
CA SER A 329 9.99 -34.59 -2.35
C SER A 329 10.81 -35.85 -2.49
N ASP A 330 11.72 -36.09 -1.53
CA ASP A 330 12.55 -37.27 -1.42
C ASP A 330 12.48 -37.79 0.02
N GLY A 331 11.54 -38.69 0.26
CA GLY A 331 11.23 -39.14 1.63
C GLY A 331 10.71 -38.01 2.50
N ASP A 332 11.41 -37.74 3.62
CA ASP A 332 11.04 -36.72 4.60
C ASP A 332 11.74 -35.35 4.33
N LEU A 333 12.39 -35.20 3.18
CA LEU A 333 13.04 -33.96 2.75
C LEU A 333 12.45 -33.45 1.42
N HIS A 334 12.40 -32.15 1.30
CA HIS A 334 11.97 -31.46 0.09
C HIS A 334 13.13 -30.65 -0.48
N ARG A 335 13.37 -30.79 -1.78
CA ARG A 335 14.31 -29.95 -2.51
C ARG A 335 13.54 -28.87 -3.23
N VAL A 336 13.82 -27.63 -2.87
CA VAL A 336 13.16 -26.44 -3.39
C VAL A 336 14.11 -25.75 -4.37
N ALA A 337 13.78 -25.83 -5.66
CA ALA A 337 14.54 -25.18 -6.72
C ALA A 337 14.18 -23.69 -6.79
N ILE A 338 15.20 -22.85 -6.94
CA ILE A 338 15.09 -21.37 -6.93
C ILE A 338 15.73 -20.83 -8.21
N THR A 339 15.20 -19.73 -8.75
CA THR A 339 15.79 -19.03 -9.90
C THR A 339 17.29 -18.77 -9.71
N GLY A 340 18.06 -18.85 -10.81
CA GLY A 340 19.53 -18.75 -10.79
C GLY A 340 20.25 -20.08 -10.58
N GLY A 341 19.50 -21.18 -10.50
CA GLY A 341 20.07 -22.54 -10.38
C GLY A 341 20.37 -22.97 -8.95
N ASP A 342 19.95 -22.21 -7.96
CA ASP A 342 20.08 -22.57 -6.54
C ASP A 342 19.02 -23.61 -6.14
N GLU A 343 19.37 -24.50 -5.21
CA GLU A 343 18.47 -25.47 -4.59
C GLU A 343 18.69 -25.46 -3.07
N VAL A 344 17.61 -25.53 -2.30
CA VAL A 344 17.67 -25.66 -0.84
C VAL A 344 16.91 -26.89 -0.38
N GLU A 345 17.38 -27.49 0.71
CA GLU A 345 16.69 -28.60 1.37
C GLU A 345 15.83 -28.09 2.53
N ALA A 346 14.63 -28.63 2.66
CA ALA A 346 13.68 -28.31 3.71
C ALA A 346 13.00 -29.56 4.26
N ARG A 347 12.71 -29.59 5.56
CA ARG A 347 11.90 -30.63 6.19
C ARG A 347 10.41 -30.40 5.97
N SER A 348 10.02 -29.14 5.76
CA SER A 348 8.66 -28.78 5.39
C SER A 348 8.65 -27.58 4.46
N VAL A 349 7.59 -27.45 3.65
CA VAL A 349 7.39 -26.34 2.72
C VAL A 349 6.01 -25.74 2.93
N VAL A 350 5.93 -24.42 3.00
CA VAL A 350 4.67 -23.66 3.11
C VAL A 350 4.44 -22.87 1.83
N LEU A 351 3.40 -23.23 1.09
CA LEU A 351 2.96 -22.54 -0.11
C LEU A 351 2.10 -21.33 0.29
N ALA A 352 2.66 -20.14 0.22
CA ALA A 352 2.03 -18.86 0.60
C ALA A 352 2.09 -17.82 -0.52
N MET A 353 2.24 -18.24 -1.78
CA MET A 353 2.44 -17.38 -2.95
C MET A 353 1.20 -16.59 -3.37
N GLY A 354 0.08 -16.79 -2.68
CA GLY A 354 -1.14 -15.99 -2.90
C GLY A 354 -1.71 -16.14 -4.30
N VAL A 355 -2.08 -15.01 -4.89
CA VAL A 355 -2.72 -14.93 -6.22
C VAL A 355 -2.11 -13.78 -7.03
N SER A 356 -2.24 -13.83 -8.36
CA SER A 356 -1.91 -12.73 -9.27
C SER A 356 -3.15 -12.11 -9.88
N TYR A 357 -3.06 -10.84 -10.29
CA TYR A 357 -4.16 -10.17 -10.96
C TYR A 357 -4.50 -10.84 -12.29
N LYS A 358 -5.79 -11.02 -12.53
CA LYS A 358 -6.30 -11.47 -13.83
C LYS A 358 -6.06 -10.41 -14.89
N ARG A 359 -5.67 -10.84 -16.07
CA ARG A 359 -5.52 -9.98 -17.23
C ARG A 359 -6.83 -9.93 -18.02
N LEU A 360 -7.12 -8.77 -18.63
CA LEU A 360 -8.16 -8.68 -19.65
C LEU A 360 -7.61 -9.24 -20.96
N ASP A 361 -8.41 -10.07 -21.61
CA ASP A 361 -8.07 -10.63 -22.92
C ASP A 361 -8.36 -9.61 -24.04
N VAL A 362 -7.59 -8.52 -24.03
CA VAL A 362 -7.61 -7.43 -25.01
C VAL A 362 -6.16 -7.13 -25.39
N PRO A 363 -5.71 -7.54 -26.58
CA PRO A 363 -4.31 -7.45 -26.98
C PRO A 363 -3.70 -6.05 -26.89
N ALA A 364 -4.45 -5.02 -27.31
CA ALA A 364 -4.01 -3.63 -27.24
C ALA A 364 -3.65 -3.15 -25.82
N LEU A 365 -4.27 -3.74 -24.76
CA LEU A 365 -3.95 -3.40 -23.39
C LEU A 365 -2.59 -3.94 -22.94
N GLN A 366 -2.11 -5.03 -23.55
CA GLN A 366 -0.81 -5.62 -23.22
C GLN A 366 0.34 -4.74 -23.72
N GLU A 367 0.17 -4.13 -24.88
CA GLU A 367 1.16 -3.21 -25.48
C GLU A 367 1.28 -1.91 -24.69
N LEU A 368 0.19 -1.49 -24.03
CA LEU A 368 0.11 -0.26 -23.23
C LEU A 368 0.33 -0.49 -21.72
N GLU A 369 0.72 -1.70 -21.31
CA GLU A 369 1.01 -1.99 -19.88
C GLU A 369 2.20 -1.14 -19.38
N GLY A 370 1.98 -0.39 -18.31
CA GLY A 370 2.93 0.61 -17.80
C GLY A 370 2.83 1.98 -18.48
N SER A 371 2.22 2.06 -19.65
CA SER A 371 2.04 3.28 -20.45
C SER A 371 0.58 3.76 -20.41
N GLY A 372 -0.01 3.79 -19.22
CA GLY A 372 -1.41 4.16 -18.98
C GLY A 372 -2.33 2.98 -18.68
N VAL A 373 -1.89 1.73 -18.84
CA VAL A 373 -2.64 0.53 -18.44
C VAL A 373 -1.93 -0.15 -17.28
N PHE A 374 -2.65 -0.39 -16.18
CA PHE A 374 -2.09 -0.91 -14.93
C PHE A 374 -2.94 -2.05 -14.38
N TYR A 375 -2.28 -3.11 -13.90
CA TYR A 375 -2.90 -4.22 -13.18
C TYR A 375 -2.71 -4.03 -11.68
N GLY A 376 -3.80 -3.88 -10.93
CA GLY A 376 -3.77 -3.49 -9.53
C GLY A 376 -3.85 -1.97 -9.35
N SER A 377 -3.66 -1.50 -8.11
CA SER A 377 -3.62 -0.08 -7.80
C SER A 377 -2.31 0.25 -7.08
N SER A 378 -1.43 1.00 -7.72
CA SER A 378 -0.27 1.57 -7.05
C SER A 378 -0.50 3.05 -6.74
N PRO A 379 -0.22 3.50 -5.51
CA PRO A 379 -0.35 4.91 -5.14
C PRO A 379 0.59 5.84 -5.90
N SER A 380 1.70 5.30 -6.42
CA SER A 380 2.78 6.08 -7.03
C SER A 380 2.38 6.74 -8.34
N GLU A 381 1.48 6.13 -9.11
CA GLU A 381 1.07 6.64 -10.43
C GLU A 381 -0.10 7.61 -10.36
N ALA A 382 -0.89 7.63 -9.28
CA ALA A 382 -2.09 8.45 -9.18
C ALA A 382 -1.84 9.93 -9.47
N ARG A 383 -0.73 10.48 -9.00
CA ARG A 383 -0.34 11.88 -9.22
C ARG A 383 -0.01 12.22 -10.68
N GLN A 384 0.45 11.24 -11.45
CA GLN A 384 0.79 11.41 -12.88
C GLN A 384 -0.45 11.74 -13.71
N PHE A 385 -1.65 11.32 -13.24
CA PHE A 385 -2.92 11.52 -13.90
C PHE A 385 -3.74 12.67 -13.27
N THR A 386 -3.08 13.63 -12.63
CA THR A 386 -3.74 14.81 -12.08
C THR A 386 -4.48 15.57 -13.17
N GLY A 387 -5.78 15.81 -12.99
CA GLY A 387 -6.64 16.47 -13.97
C GLY A 387 -7.06 15.62 -15.17
N GLY A 388 -6.68 14.34 -15.23
CA GLY A 388 -6.98 13.40 -16.32
C GLY A 388 -8.28 12.62 -16.12
N ASN A 389 -8.63 11.85 -17.16
CA ASN A 389 -9.76 10.91 -17.17
C ASN A 389 -9.25 9.50 -16.89
N VAL A 390 -9.57 8.97 -15.73
CA VAL A 390 -9.07 7.68 -15.26
C VAL A 390 -10.20 6.66 -15.24
N PHE A 391 -9.93 5.45 -15.72
CA PHE A 391 -10.87 4.35 -15.71
C PHE A 391 -10.40 3.25 -14.76
N VAL A 392 -11.36 2.65 -14.04
CA VAL A 392 -11.11 1.52 -13.14
C VAL A 392 -12.06 0.38 -13.53
N VAL A 393 -11.51 -0.76 -13.94
CA VAL A 393 -12.31 -1.95 -14.27
C VAL A 393 -12.38 -2.87 -13.07
N GLY A 394 -13.57 -3.10 -12.56
CA GLY A 394 -13.83 -3.99 -11.43
C GLY A 394 -15.08 -3.59 -10.65
N GLY A 395 -15.64 -4.51 -9.89
CA GLY A 395 -16.88 -4.28 -9.12
C GLY A 395 -16.76 -4.59 -7.64
N ALA A 396 -15.56 -4.91 -7.12
CA ALA A 396 -15.33 -5.30 -5.73
C ALA A 396 -14.52 -4.23 -4.96
N ASN A 397 -14.25 -4.50 -3.67
CA ASN A 397 -13.59 -3.56 -2.75
C ASN A 397 -12.29 -2.95 -3.31
N SER A 398 -11.45 -3.74 -3.98
CA SER A 398 -10.19 -3.23 -4.53
C SER A 398 -10.42 -2.14 -5.60
N ALA A 399 -11.41 -2.34 -6.45
CA ALA A 399 -11.77 -1.35 -7.47
C ALA A 399 -12.37 -0.08 -6.84
N GLY A 400 -13.23 -0.23 -5.82
CA GLY A 400 -13.78 0.91 -5.08
C GLY A 400 -12.69 1.71 -4.37
N GLN A 401 -11.76 1.06 -3.68
CA GLN A 401 -10.62 1.72 -3.02
C GLN A 401 -9.73 2.46 -4.01
N ALA A 402 -9.46 1.85 -5.17
CA ALA A 402 -8.70 2.49 -6.23
C ALA A 402 -9.42 3.72 -6.78
N ALA A 403 -10.71 3.62 -7.09
CA ALA A 403 -11.51 4.73 -7.60
C ALA A 403 -11.51 5.92 -6.62
N VAL A 404 -11.73 5.67 -5.33
CA VAL A 404 -11.70 6.69 -4.28
C VAL A 404 -10.31 7.33 -4.14
N HIS A 405 -9.25 6.54 -4.24
CA HIS A 405 -7.88 7.07 -4.18
C HIS A 405 -7.55 7.96 -5.38
N LEU A 406 -7.86 7.49 -6.59
CA LEU A 406 -7.60 8.18 -7.85
C LEU A 406 -8.40 9.48 -7.98
N ALA A 407 -9.63 9.51 -7.45
CA ALA A 407 -10.50 10.69 -7.45
C ALA A 407 -9.91 11.91 -6.70
N ARG A 408 -8.86 11.73 -5.91
CA ARG A 408 -8.14 12.83 -5.25
C ARG A 408 -7.26 13.63 -6.21
N TYR A 409 -6.95 13.06 -7.37
CA TYR A 409 -6.01 13.63 -8.34
C TYR A 409 -6.66 13.83 -9.71
N ALA A 410 -7.41 12.84 -10.18
CA ALA A 410 -8.05 12.86 -11.50
C ALA A 410 -9.23 13.83 -11.56
N ALA A 411 -9.45 14.43 -12.72
CA ALA A 411 -10.66 15.22 -12.97
C ALA A 411 -11.92 14.33 -12.96
N ASN A 412 -11.82 13.16 -13.57
CA ASN A 412 -12.90 12.18 -13.60
C ASN A 412 -12.36 10.77 -13.37
N VAL A 413 -13.07 9.98 -12.56
CA VAL A 413 -12.81 8.54 -12.39
C VAL A 413 -14.05 7.78 -12.83
N THR A 414 -13.91 6.89 -13.80
CA THR A 414 -15.01 6.04 -14.27
C THR A 414 -14.80 4.61 -13.79
N LEU A 415 -15.66 4.13 -12.91
CA LEU A 415 -15.69 2.74 -12.45
C LEU A 415 -16.52 1.89 -13.43
N VAL A 416 -15.86 0.98 -14.15
CA VAL A 416 -16.47 0.12 -15.17
C VAL A 416 -16.73 -1.27 -14.59
N CYS A 417 -18.01 -1.67 -14.53
CA CYS A 417 -18.45 -2.94 -13.97
C CYS A 417 -19.18 -3.78 -15.03
N ARG A 418 -18.71 -5.02 -15.23
CA ARG A 418 -19.39 -5.98 -16.12
C ARG A 418 -20.79 -6.39 -15.59
N GLY A 419 -20.94 -6.45 -14.27
CA GLY A 419 -22.20 -6.77 -13.61
C GLY A 419 -23.23 -5.63 -13.70
N ARG A 420 -24.48 -5.95 -13.43
CA ARG A 420 -25.59 -4.97 -13.38
C ARG A 420 -25.48 -4.00 -12.19
N SER A 421 -24.78 -4.40 -11.14
CA SER A 421 -24.53 -3.61 -9.93
C SER A 421 -23.21 -4.03 -9.31
N HIS A 422 -22.54 -3.11 -8.63
CA HIS A 422 -21.34 -3.33 -7.81
C HIS A 422 -21.68 -3.50 -6.30
N GLU A 423 -22.92 -3.22 -5.90
CA GLU A 423 -23.39 -3.24 -4.50
C GLU A 423 -23.24 -4.61 -3.84
N ALA A 424 -23.46 -5.70 -4.59
CA ALA A 424 -23.38 -7.06 -4.04
C ALA A 424 -21.96 -7.51 -3.68
N SER A 425 -20.92 -6.87 -4.23
CA SER A 425 -19.51 -7.27 -4.11
C SER A 425 -18.62 -6.22 -3.44
N MET A 426 -19.19 -5.07 -3.07
CA MET A 426 -18.48 -3.94 -2.45
C MET A 426 -19.01 -3.66 -1.05
N SER A 427 -18.11 -3.32 -0.13
CA SER A 427 -18.46 -2.96 1.25
C SER A 427 -19.24 -1.66 1.31
N ARG A 428 -20.24 -1.57 2.22
CA ARG A 428 -21.14 -0.42 2.34
C ARG A 428 -20.39 0.91 2.46
N TYR A 429 -19.35 0.97 3.29
CA TYR A 429 -18.57 2.20 3.46
C TYR A 429 -17.92 2.70 2.17
N LEU A 430 -17.53 1.79 1.26
CA LEU A 430 -16.98 2.18 -0.06
C LEU A 430 -18.06 2.68 -1.02
N LEU A 431 -19.25 2.08 -0.97
CA LEU A 431 -20.39 2.56 -1.74
C LEU A 431 -20.74 3.99 -1.35
N ASP A 432 -20.86 4.24 -0.04
CA ASP A 432 -21.15 5.57 0.51
C ASP A 432 -20.04 6.59 0.14
N GLU A 433 -18.77 6.17 0.16
CA GLU A 433 -17.63 7.02 -0.23
C GLU A 433 -17.62 7.32 -1.74
N ILE A 434 -17.95 6.36 -2.60
CA ILE A 434 -18.08 6.54 -4.05
C ILE A 434 -19.24 7.49 -4.38
N GLU A 435 -20.41 7.26 -3.77
CA GLU A 435 -21.60 8.08 -3.98
C GLU A 435 -21.41 9.54 -3.53
N SER A 436 -20.53 9.77 -2.54
CA SER A 436 -20.24 11.11 -2.01
C SER A 436 -19.30 11.95 -2.88
N LYS A 437 -18.75 11.40 -3.95
CA LYS A 437 -17.76 12.08 -4.81
C LYS A 437 -18.34 12.40 -6.18
N ASP A 438 -18.43 13.68 -6.52
CA ASP A 438 -19.00 14.16 -7.78
C ASP A 438 -18.18 13.75 -8.99
N ASN A 439 -16.89 13.47 -8.83
CA ASN A 439 -15.99 13.09 -9.92
C ASN A 439 -15.82 11.57 -10.07
N ILE A 440 -16.60 10.74 -9.36
CA ILE A 440 -16.64 9.28 -9.59
C ILE A 440 -17.93 8.91 -10.30
N HIS A 441 -17.81 8.30 -11.46
CA HIS A 441 -18.93 7.85 -12.30
C HIS A 441 -18.93 6.33 -12.39
N VAL A 442 -20.08 5.69 -12.17
CA VAL A 442 -20.20 4.22 -12.27
C VAL A 442 -20.91 3.83 -13.56
N ARG A 443 -20.26 2.99 -14.37
CA ARG A 443 -20.82 2.38 -15.58
C ARG A 443 -21.02 0.88 -15.36
N SER A 444 -22.22 0.48 -15.03
CA SER A 444 -22.62 -0.93 -14.89
C SER A 444 -22.93 -1.56 -16.25
N SER A 445 -22.91 -2.90 -16.32
CA SER A 445 -23.12 -3.67 -17.56
C SER A 445 -22.21 -3.23 -18.72
N THR A 446 -20.99 -2.77 -18.40
CA THR A 446 -20.04 -2.20 -19.35
C THR A 446 -18.70 -2.95 -19.27
N GLN A 447 -18.02 -3.11 -20.40
CA GLN A 447 -16.73 -3.78 -20.53
C GLN A 447 -15.78 -2.95 -21.40
N VAL A 448 -14.48 -2.99 -21.10
CA VAL A 448 -13.43 -2.53 -22.02
C VAL A 448 -13.20 -3.61 -23.06
N VAL A 449 -13.29 -3.25 -24.34
CA VAL A 449 -13.14 -4.19 -25.47
C VAL A 449 -11.99 -3.83 -26.39
N ASP A 450 -11.49 -2.61 -26.33
CA ASP A 450 -10.32 -2.16 -27.09
C ASP A 450 -9.66 -0.94 -26.43
N ALA A 451 -8.42 -0.66 -26.80
CA ALA A 451 -7.65 0.51 -26.40
C ALA A 451 -6.78 1.01 -27.54
N THR A 452 -6.55 2.31 -27.60
CA THR A 452 -5.66 2.92 -28.60
C THR A 452 -4.77 4.00 -27.98
N GLY A 453 -3.56 4.12 -28.49
CA GLY A 453 -2.55 5.12 -28.15
C GLY A 453 -1.25 4.78 -28.86
N GLU A 454 -0.39 5.75 -29.11
CA GLU A 454 0.91 5.53 -29.74
C GLU A 454 1.99 5.21 -28.68
N GLU A 455 2.29 6.15 -27.80
CA GLU A 455 3.27 5.98 -26.71
C GLU A 455 2.60 5.67 -25.36
N ARG A 456 1.31 6.03 -25.22
CA ARG A 456 0.52 5.86 -24.01
C ARG A 456 -0.94 5.64 -24.35
N LEU A 457 -1.71 5.22 -23.35
CA LEU A 457 -3.17 5.14 -23.48
C LEU A 457 -3.75 6.53 -23.80
N GLU A 458 -4.57 6.61 -24.85
CA GLU A 458 -5.28 7.81 -25.26
C GLU A 458 -6.78 7.63 -25.29
N ARG A 459 -7.25 6.44 -25.64
CA ARG A 459 -8.67 6.13 -25.79
C ARG A 459 -8.97 4.69 -25.39
N LEU A 460 -10.18 4.49 -24.88
CA LEU A 460 -10.76 3.18 -24.61
C LEU A 460 -12.04 3.00 -25.42
N THR A 461 -12.27 1.79 -25.90
CA THR A 461 -13.57 1.39 -26.43
C THR A 461 -14.32 0.60 -25.37
N LEU A 462 -15.45 1.14 -24.96
CA LEU A 462 -16.34 0.56 -23.96
C LEU A 462 -17.55 -0.05 -24.65
N ARG A 463 -17.86 -1.31 -24.33
CA ARG A 463 -19.08 -1.98 -24.77
C ARG A 463 -20.10 -1.99 -23.65
N GLY A 464 -21.16 -1.21 -23.81
CA GLY A 464 -22.29 -1.11 -22.89
C GLY A 464 -23.58 -1.67 -23.47
N PRO A 465 -24.73 -1.49 -22.76
CA PRO A 465 -26.04 -1.91 -23.23
C PRO A 465 -26.46 -1.26 -24.56
N ASP A 466 -26.00 -0.04 -24.81
CA ASP A 466 -26.37 0.78 -25.98
C ASP A 466 -25.36 0.61 -27.15
N GLY A 467 -24.38 -0.29 -27.02
CA GLY A 467 -23.36 -0.55 -28.03
C GLY A 467 -21.96 -0.12 -27.60
N ASP A 468 -21.07 -0.02 -28.60
CA ASP A 468 -19.68 0.35 -28.41
C ASP A 468 -19.52 1.89 -28.47
N GLU A 469 -18.81 2.43 -27.48
CA GLU A 469 -18.50 3.86 -27.36
C GLU A 469 -16.98 4.01 -27.17
N THR A 470 -16.33 4.91 -27.92
CA THR A 470 -14.92 5.25 -27.74
C THR A 470 -14.79 6.56 -26.97
N VAL A 471 -14.08 6.50 -25.84
CA VAL A 471 -13.89 7.61 -24.90
C VAL A 471 -12.42 7.95 -24.74
N ALA A 472 -12.10 9.22 -24.45
CA ALA A 472 -10.75 9.64 -24.08
C ALA A 472 -10.39 9.08 -22.70
N ALA A 473 -9.20 8.55 -22.57
CA ALA A 473 -8.70 7.95 -21.33
C ALA A 473 -7.20 8.18 -21.18
N ASP A 474 -6.81 8.68 -20.03
CA ASP A 474 -5.39 8.91 -19.69
C ASP A 474 -4.82 7.71 -18.92
N ALA A 475 -5.67 6.99 -18.18
CA ALA A 475 -5.27 5.76 -17.48
C ALA A 475 -6.41 4.74 -17.35
N LEU A 476 -6.02 3.46 -17.31
CA LEU A 476 -6.89 2.31 -17.04
C LEU A 476 -6.29 1.43 -15.95
N TYR A 477 -6.99 1.27 -14.84
CA TYR A 477 -6.65 0.36 -13.76
C TYR A 477 -7.53 -0.89 -13.79
N ILE A 478 -6.93 -2.09 -13.87
CA ILE A 478 -7.63 -3.36 -14.04
C ILE A 478 -7.62 -4.13 -12.73
N LEU A 479 -8.80 -4.29 -12.11
CA LEU A 479 -9.02 -4.87 -10.79
C LEU A 479 -10.15 -5.93 -10.82
N ILE A 480 -10.06 -6.88 -11.76
CA ILE A 480 -11.09 -7.88 -12.08
C ILE A 480 -10.95 -9.20 -11.31
N GLY A 481 -10.19 -9.21 -10.24
CA GLY A 481 -9.89 -10.38 -9.43
C GLY A 481 -8.54 -10.98 -9.76
N ALA A 482 -8.31 -12.18 -9.23
CA ALA A 482 -7.00 -12.80 -9.25
C ALA A 482 -7.10 -14.32 -9.42
N GLU A 483 -5.99 -14.95 -9.81
CA GLU A 483 -5.83 -16.38 -9.99
C GLU A 483 -4.55 -16.87 -9.29
N PRO A 484 -4.51 -18.12 -8.82
CA PRO A 484 -3.34 -18.66 -8.16
C PRO A 484 -2.23 -18.95 -9.20
N ARG A 485 -0.98 -18.78 -8.79
CA ARG A 485 0.19 -19.12 -9.59
C ARG A 485 0.71 -20.50 -9.15
N THR A 486 0.13 -21.54 -9.66
CA THR A 486 0.38 -22.93 -9.24
C THR A 486 0.84 -23.84 -10.37
N GLU A 487 1.10 -23.29 -11.56
CA GLU A 487 1.46 -24.03 -12.76
C GLU A 487 2.81 -24.76 -12.62
N TRP A 488 3.72 -24.21 -11.81
CA TRP A 488 5.04 -24.75 -11.53
C TRP A 488 5.05 -25.86 -10.46
N LEU A 489 3.94 -26.01 -9.72
CA LEU A 489 3.82 -27.07 -8.72
C LEU A 489 3.74 -28.43 -9.40
N PRO A 490 4.36 -29.46 -8.81
CA PRO A 490 4.28 -30.81 -9.32
C PRO A 490 2.83 -31.35 -9.29
N ASP A 491 2.53 -32.32 -10.11
CA ASP A 491 1.17 -32.85 -10.31
C ASP A 491 0.59 -33.55 -9.07
N ASP A 492 1.44 -34.04 -8.19
CA ASP A 492 1.06 -34.69 -6.92
C ASP A 492 0.55 -33.67 -5.86
N VAL A 493 0.77 -32.37 -6.05
CA VAL A 493 0.10 -31.32 -5.27
C VAL A 493 -1.28 -31.06 -5.89
N GLU A 494 -2.32 -31.60 -5.27
CA GLU A 494 -3.69 -31.49 -5.77
C GLU A 494 -4.20 -30.06 -5.83
N ARG A 495 -4.92 -29.73 -6.92
CA ARG A 495 -5.51 -28.42 -7.20
C ARG A 495 -6.97 -28.58 -7.60
N ASP A 496 -7.78 -27.59 -7.28
CA ASP A 496 -9.14 -27.52 -7.78
C ASP A 496 -9.19 -27.16 -9.29
N GLN A 497 -10.38 -27.17 -9.88
CA GLN A 497 -10.59 -26.85 -11.31
C GLN A 497 -10.17 -25.40 -11.68
N ARG A 498 -9.92 -24.55 -10.69
CA ARG A 498 -9.50 -23.15 -10.84
C ARG A 498 -8.01 -22.96 -10.56
N GLY A 499 -7.29 -24.03 -10.28
CA GLY A 499 -5.87 -24.02 -9.98
C GLY A 499 -5.51 -23.74 -8.51
N PHE A 500 -6.46 -23.56 -7.60
CA PHE A 500 -6.17 -23.36 -6.18
C PHE A 500 -5.75 -24.68 -5.52
N VAL A 501 -4.74 -24.61 -4.62
CA VAL A 501 -4.24 -25.78 -3.91
C VAL A 501 -5.30 -26.31 -2.95
N THR A 502 -5.61 -27.61 -3.06
CA THR A 502 -6.51 -28.31 -2.14
C THR A 502 -5.79 -28.69 -0.86
N THR A 503 -6.39 -28.43 0.30
CA THR A 503 -5.79 -28.76 1.59
C THR A 503 -6.81 -29.38 2.53
N GLY A 504 -6.30 -30.16 3.50
CA GLY A 504 -7.05 -30.56 4.69
C GLY A 504 -7.32 -29.39 5.65
N PRO A 505 -8.02 -29.65 6.76
CA PRO A 505 -8.28 -28.65 7.80
C PRO A 505 -7.00 -28.22 8.54
N ASP A 506 -5.95 -28.99 8.45
CA ASP A 506 -4.60 -28.78 8.98
C ASP A 506 -3.66 -28.05 8.01
N TYR A 507 -4.22 -27.53 6.91
CA TYR A 507 -3.48 -26.89 5.82
C TYR A 507 -2.51 -27.81 5.06
N ALA A 508 -2.45 -29.10 5.36
CA ALA A 508 -1.63 -30.05 4.62
C ALA A 508 -2.19 -30.26 3.20
N THR A 509 -1.29 -30.33 2.23
CA THR A 509 -1.61 -30.71 0.84
C THR A 509 -1.66 -32.24 0.71
N SER A 510 -1.86 -32.73 -0.51
CA SER A 510 -1.72 -34.15 -0.86
C SER A 510 -0.29 -34.69 -0.68
N VAL A 511 0.72 -33.80 -0.61
CA VAL A 511 2.13 -34.18 -0.40
C VAL A 511 2.51 -33.98 1.07
N PRO A 512 2.90 -35.05 1.80
CA PRO A 512 3.30 -34.95 3.20
C PRO A 512 4.45 -33.95 3.38
N GLY A 513 4.37 -33.09 4.41
CA GLY A 513 5.37 -32.05 4.67
C GLY A 513 5.20 -30.77 3.82
N VAL A 514 4.29 -30.77 2.85
CA VAL A 514 3.94 -29.59 2.06
C VAL A 514 2.58 -29.04 2.51
N PHE A 515 2.55 -27.79 2.92
CA PHE A 515 1.35 -27.09 3.42
C PHE A 515 1.00 -25.93 2.48
N ALA A 516 -0.27 -25.50 2.46
CA ALA A 516 -0.68 -24.31 1.72
C ALA A 516 -1.58 -23.41 2.57
N ILE A 517 -1.31 -22.10 2.54
CA ILE A 517 -2.00 -21.09 3.34
C ILE A 517 -2.31 -19.83 2.53
N GLY A 518 -3.28 -19.06 3.01
CA GLY A 518 -3.66 -17.79 2.38
C GLY A 518 -4.40 -17.98 1.06
N ASP A 519 -4.25 -17.01 0.20
CA ASP A 519 -5.09 -16.88 -0.99
C ASP A 519 -4.84 -17.93 -2.09
N VAL A 520 -3.71 -18.64 -2.04
CA VAL A 520 -3.41 -19.75 -2.96
C VAL A 520 -4.27 -20.99 -2.70
N ARG A 521 -4.84 -21.11 -1.49
CA ARG A 521 -5.61 -22.25 -1.03
C ARG A 521 -7.05 -22.22 -1.54
N ALA A 522 -7.58 -23.38 -1.96
CA ALA A 522 -8.98 -23.56 -2.31
C ALA A 522 -9.89 -23.24 -1.11
N GLY A 523 -10.95 -22.46 -1.35
CA GLY A 523 -11.90 -22.08 -0.32
C GLY A 523 -11.40 -21.07 0.71
N SER A 524 -10.21 -20.49 0.56
CA SER A 524 -9.69 -19.48 1.48
C SER A 524 -10.55 -18.20 1.46
N VAL A 525 -10.69 -17.57 2.63
CA VAL A 525 -11.31 -16.25 2.74
C VAL A 525 -10.27 -15.20 2.38
N LYS A 526 -10.45 -14.52 1.26
CA LYS A 526 -9.53 -13.51 0.71
C LYS A 526 -9.47 -12.25 1.56
N ARG A 527 -8.88 -12.35 2.76
CA ARG A 527 -8.70 -11.26 3.73
C ARG A 527 -7.33 -11.35 4.38
N VAL A 528 -6.72 -10.22 4.61
CA VAL A 528 -5.40 -10.12 5.29
C VAL A 528 -5.43 -10.83 6.64
N ALA A 529 -6.46 -10.59 7.47
CA ALA A 529 -6.59 -11.22 8.78
C ALA A 529 -6.72 -12.75 8.71
N SER A 530 -7.45 -13.28 7.72
CA SER A 530 -7.58 -14.73 7.50
C SER A 530 -6.22 -15.32 7.10
N ALA A 531 -5.51 -14.69 6.18
CA ALA A 531 -4.19 -15.12 5.73
C ALA A 531 -3.17 -15.13 6.89
N VAL A 532 -3.18 -14.11 7.76
CA VAL A 532 -2.34 -14.04 8.97
C VAL A 532 -2.71 -15.16 9.94
N GLY A 533 -4.01 -15.40 10.17
CA GLY A 533 -4.48 -16.49 11.03
C GLY A 533 -4.04 -17.86 10.53
N GLU A 534 -4.16 -18.14 9.22
CA GLU A 534 -3.69 -19.39 8.61
C GLU A 534 -2.18 -19.55 8.77
N GLY A 535 -1.39 -18.46 8.58
CA GLY A 535 0.05 -18.45 8.77
C GLY A 535 0.50 -18.76 10.19
N SER A 536 -0.27 -18.33 11.20
CA SER A 536 0.03 -18.68 12.60
C SER A 536 -0.29 -20.14 12.93
N VAL A 537 -1.44 -20.63 12.46
CA VAL A 537 -1.93 -21.97 12.82
C VAL A 537 -1.13 -23.07 12.12
N VAL A 538 -0.68 -22.86 10.89
CA VAL A 538 0.08 -23.88 10.12
C VAL A 538 1.36 -24.29 10.84
N ILE A 539 1.98 -23.42 11.61
CA ILE A 539 3.25 -23.73 12.30
C ILE A 539 3.06 -24.81 13.36
N GLN A 540 1.91 -24.85 14.04
CA GLN A 540 1.59 -25.95 14.96
C GLN A 540 1.52 -27.30 14.22
N HIS A 541 0.96 -27.33 13.02
CA HIS A 541 0.91 -28.54 12.20
C HIS A 541 2.29 -28.94 11.67
N ILE A 542 3.15 -27.98 11.39
CA ILE A 542 4.55 -28.22 11.00
C ILE A 542 5.30 -28.86 12.17
N HIS A 543 5.17 -28.38 13.39
CA HIS A 543 5.78 -29.01 14.57
C HIS A 543 5.36 -30.50 14.70
N HIS A 544 4.08 -30.81 14.60
CA HIS A 544 3.60 -32.19 14.63
C HIS A 544 4.18 -33.04 13.49
N HIS A 545 4.30 -32.48 12.28
CA HIS A 545 4.94 -33.16 11.16
C HIS A 545 6.41 -33.47 11.46
N LEU A 546 7.19 -32.48 11.91
CA LEU A 546 8.61 -32.62 12.22
C LEU A 546 8.86 -33.65 13.35
N GLU A 547 8.02 -33.66 14.39
CA GLU A 547 8.06 -34.67 15.46
C GLU A 547 7.85 -36.07 14.87
N SER A 548 6.84 -36.25 14.01
CA SER A 548 6.55 -37.54 13.35
C SER A 548 7.69 -38.03 12.45
N VAL A 549 8.38 -37.12 11.77
CA VAL A 549 9.59 -37.44 10.97
C VAL A 549 10.71 -37.94 11.86
N LEU A 550 10.97 -37.25 12.98
CA LEU A 550 12.01 -37.65 13.94
C LEU A 550 11.72 -39.00 14.59
N GLU A 551 10.45 -39.29 14.90
CA GLU A 551 10.05 -40.59 15.45
C GLU A 551 10.27 -41.73 14.44
N ARG A 552 9.88 -41.54 13.17
CA ARG A 552 10.13 -42.52 12.10
C ARG A 552 11.62 -42.81 11.91
N ALA A 553 12.44 -41.77 11.92
CA ALA A 553 13.90 -41.92 11.79
C ALA A 553 14.51 -42.72 12.96
N ARG A 554 14.01 -42.53 14.18
CA ARG A 554 14.45 -43.29 15.38
C ARG A 554 14.07 -44.76 15.28
N VAL A 555 12.85 -45.06 14.83
CA VAL A 555 12.37 -46.43 14.68
C VAL A 555 13.11 -47.18 13.56
N SER A 556 13.46 -46.50 12.48
CA SER A 556 14.21 -47.11 11.37
C SER A 556 15.70 -47.33 11.67
N SER A 557 16.24 -46.72 12.74
CA SER A 557 17.63 -46.87 13.18
C SER A 557 17.84 -47.91 14.30
N THR A 558 16.72 -48.47 14.79
CA THR A 558 16.70 -49.62 15.76
C THR A 558 16.37 -50.93 15.07
#